data_a88951181ce81a840e75c8ecc28472ab
#
_entry.id   a88951181ce81a840e75c8ecc28472ab
#
_cell.length_a   1.000
_cell.length_b   1.000
_cell.length_c   1.000
_cell.angle_alpha   90.00
_cell.angle_beta   90.00
_cell.angle_gamma   90.00
#
_symmetry.space_group_name_H-M   'P 1'
#
loop_
_entity.id
_entity.type
_entity.pdbx_description
1 polymer ?
#
loop_
_entity_poly.entity_id
_entity_poly.type
_entity_poly.pdbx_seq_one_letter_code
_entity_poly.pdbx_strand_id
1 'polypeptide(L)'
;MLTDQIREIQKEVLNFKEVPIIVEGKKDEEAIRKLGFQKIVKISGKPLEKVFEEVSNYKSVIILSDFDEEGKKIFAKLRELLSSHRIKVHTFLRNKIKSTLKIKKIEEINSLIKFMEDDYYGKTCSIYDKIFNRSRVFLRRDGGKTRRNRGNIRAN
;
A
#
# COMPACT_ATOMS: atom_id res chain seq x y z
N MET A 1 0.77 -12.95 9.22
CA MET A 1 0.37 -13.61 7.94
C MET A 1 0.26 -12.64 6.77
N LEU A 2 -0.78 -11.81 6.64
CA LEU A 2 -0.88 -10.87 5.52
C LEU A 2 0.25 -9.83 5.53
N THR A 3 0.60 -9.33 6.70
CA THR A 3 1.72 -8.40 6.89
C THR A 3 3.04 -8.99 6.41
N ASP A 4 3.29 -10.26 6.68
CA ASP A 4 4.52 -10.93 6.25
C ASP A 4 4.54 -11.15 4.73
N GLN A 5 3.39 -11.46 4.14
CA GLN A 5 3.22 -11.59 2.69
C GLN A 5 3.52 -10.27 1.96
N ILE A 6 2.99 -9.16 2.46
CA ILE A 6 3.27 -7.83 1.90
C ILE A 6 4.75 -7.46 2.07
N ARG A 7 5.33 -7.69 3.27
CA ARG A 7 6.75 -7.45 3.51
C ARG A 7 7.66 -8.28 2.61
N GLU A 8 7.26 -9.51 2.32
CA GLU A 8 8.01 -10.36 1.40
C GLU A 8 8.06 -9.79 -0.02
N ILE A 9 6.95 -9.20 -0.49
CA ILE A 9 6.93 -8.50 -1.78
C ILE A 9 7.73 -7.20 -1.72
N GLN A 10 7.62 -6.45 -0.64
CA GLN A 10 8.38 -5.21 -0.44
C GLN A 10 9.90 -5.41 -0.46
N LYS A 11 10.40 -6.56 -0.04
CA LYS A 11 11.83 -6.88 -0.15
C LYS A 11 12.35 -6.85 -1.60
N GLU A 12 11.47 -7.15 -2.55
CA GLU A 12 11.84 -7.12 -3.97
C GLU A 12 12.02 -5.70 -4.53
N VAL A 13 11.56 -4.66 -3.82
CA VAL A 13 11.76 -3.25 -4.23
C VAL A 13 13.23 -2.94 -4.46
N LEU A 14 14.11 -3.44 -3.60
CA LEU A 14 15.56 -3.24 -3.71
C LEU A 14 16.15 -3.91 -4.95
N ASN A 15 15.65 -5.11 -5.30
CA ASN A 15 16.11 -5.86 -6.47
C ASN A 15 15.66 -5.22 -7.78
N PHE A 16 14.53 -4.52 -7.79
CA PHE A 16 13.92 -3.94 -9.00
C PHE A 16 13.82 -2.41 -8.97
N LYS A 17 14.62 -1.75 -8.14
CA LYS A 17 14.58 -0.29 -7.95
C LYS A 17 14.70 0.51 -9.24
N GLU A 18 15.57 0.05 -10.15
CA GLU A 18 15.85 0.73 -11.41
C GLU A 18 15.03 0.20 -12.59
N VAL A 19 14.22 -0.82 -12.38
CA VAL A 19 13.41 -1.46 -13.42
C VAL A 19 12.02 -0.82 -13.45
N PRO A 20 11.58 -0.26 -14.60
CA PRO A 20 10.24 0.29 -14.70
C PRO A 20 9.18 -0.80 -14.67
N ILE A 21 8.07 -0.50 -14.01
CA ILE A 21 6.91 -1.38 -13.87
C ILE A 21 5.76 -0.81 -14.69
N ILE A 22 5.23 -1.59 -15.60
CA ILE A 22 4.07 -1.25 -16.43
C ILE A 22 2.82 -1.80 -15.75
N VAL A 23 1.82 -0.94 -15.51
CA VAL A 23 0.53 -1.27 -14.91
C VAL A 23 -0.62 -0.79 -15.79
N GLU A 24 -1.83 -1.32 -15.58
CA GLU A 24 -2.98 -0.97 -16.43
C GLU A 24 -3.52 0.43 -16.12
N GLY A 25 -3.74 0.77 -14.86
CA GLY A 25 -4.44 1.98 -14.47
C GLY A 25 -3.88 2.70 -13.25
N LYS A 26 -4.60 3.76 -12.86
CA LYS A 26 -4.23 4.62 -11.73
C LYS A 26 -4.29 3.89 -10.39
N LYS A 27 -5.29 3.06 -10.18
CA LYS A 27 -5.43 2.30 -8.92
C LYS A 27 -4.34 1.26 -8.74
N ASP A 28 -3.89 0.66 -9.87
CA ASP A 28 -2.76 -0.27 -9.86
C ASP A 28 -1.46 0.47 -9.56
N GLU A 29 -1.27 1.67 -10.15
CA GLU A 29 -0.14 2.54 -9.82
C GLU A 29 -0.09 2.86 -8.33
N GLU A 30 -1.22 3.25 -7.73
CA GLU A 30 -1.31 3.56 -6.30
C GLU A 30 -0.93 2.33 -5.45
N ALA A 31 -1.41 1.14 -5.83
CA ALA A 31 -1.10 -0.11 -5.16
C ALA A 31 0.40 -0.42 -5.18
N ILE A 32 1.03 -0.28 -6.35
CA ILE A 32 2.45 -0.60 -6.53
C ILE A 32 3.34 0.46 -5.86
N ARG A 33 2.92 1.74 -5.83
CA ARG A 33 3.62 2.80 -5.06
C ARG A 33 3.59 2.52 -3.56
N LYS A 34 2.48 2.06 -3.01
CA LYS A 34 2.37 1.68 -1.59
C LYS A 34 3.28 0.50 -1.21
N LEU A 35 3.59 -0.37 -2.16
CA LEU A 35 4.61 -1.41 -1.96
C LEU A 35 6.04 -0.87 -1.95
N GLY A 36 6.26 0.37 -2.40
CA GLY A 36 7.57 1.05 -2.39
C GLY A 36 8.21 1.20 -3.77
N PHE A 37 7.60 0.72 -4.84
CA PHE A 37 8.11 0.90 -6.20
C PHE A 37 7.84 2.33 -6.71
N GLN A 38 8.78 2.91 -7.46
CA GLN A 38 8.70 4.31 -7.87
C GLN A 38 8.61 4.50 -9.38
N LYS A 39 9.32 3.69 -10.17
CA LYS A 39 9.32 3.79 -11.64
C LYS A 39 8.13 3.05 -12.21
N ILE A 40 7.02 3.74 -12.39
CA ILE A 40 5.76 3.13 -12.83
C ILE A 40 5.25 3.84 -14.07
N VAL A 41 4.89 3.05 -15.10
CA VAL A 41 4.31 3.48 -16.36
C VAL A 41 2.89 2.92 -16.47
N LYS A 42 1.92 3.76 -16.80
CA LYS A 42 0.53 3.34 -16.98
C LYS A 42 0.18 3.13 -18.44
N ILE A 43 -0.60 2.10 -18.72
CA ILE A 43 -1.18 1.85 -20.05
C ILE A 43 -2.40 2.75 -20.29
N SER A 44 -3.21 2.98 -19.27
CA SER A 44 -4.50 3.66 -19.34
C SER A 44 -4.52 4.88 -20.28
N GLY A 45 -5.37 4.82 -21.29
CA GLY A 45 -5.56 5.91 -22.26
C GLY A 45 -4.43 6.07 -23.29
N LYS A 46 -3.47 5.14 -23.36
CA LYS A 46 -2.34 5.18 -24.28
C LYS A 46 -2.33 3.97 -25.21
N PRO A 47 -1.98 4.13 -26.49
CA PRO A 47 -1.64 2.99 -27.34
C PRO A 47 -0.35 2.33 -26.84
N LEU A 48 -0.17 1.03 -27.11
CA LEU A 48 0.97 0.26 -26.62
C LEU A 48 2.32 0.78 -27.14
N GLU A 49 2.32 1.41 -28.32
CA GLU A 49 3.50 2.06 -28.89
C GLU A 49 4.01 3.22 -28.02
N LYS A 50 3.08 3.99 -27.42
CA LYS A 50 3.44 5.06 -26.48
C LYS A 50 4.02 4.51 -25.18
N VAL A 51 3.45 3.41 -24.68
CA VAL A 51 4.00 2.71 -23.52
C VAL A 51 5.40 2.21 -23.82
N PHE A 52 5.61 1.65 -25.01
CA PHE A 52 6.94 1.22 -25.45
C PHE A 52 7.93 2.39 -25.50
N GLU A 53 7.55 3.56 -26.09
CA GLU A 53 8.41 4.74 -26.12
C GLU A 53 8.90 5.16 -24.72
N GLU A 54 8.01 5.12 -23.71
CA GLU A 54 8.35 5.47 -22.33
C GLU A 54 9.38 4.53 -21.68
N VAL A 55 9.44 3.28 -22.12
CA VAL A 55 10.35 2.29 -21.56
C VAL A 55 11.50 1.90 -22.49
N SER A 56 11.57 2.48 -23.70
CA SER A 56 12.55 2.12 -24.74
C SER A 56 14.01 2.29 -24.32
N ASN A 57 14.28 3.20 -23.38
CA ASN A 57 15.64 3.45 -22.87
C ASN A 57 16.09 2.44 -21.79
N TYR A 58 15.19 1.55 -21.36
CA TYR A 58 15.50 0.55 -20.34
C TYR A 58 15.82 -0.80 -20.97
N LYS A 59 16.78 -1.51 -20.38
CA LYS A 59 17.18 -2.85 -20.82
C LYS A 59 16.17 -3.93 -20.42
N SER A 60 15.40 -3.65 -19.38
CA SER A 60 14.41 -4.58 -18.84
C SER A 60 13.24 -3.87 -18.17
N VAL A 61 12.10 -4.53 -18.13
CA VAL A 61 10.86 -4.02 -17.54
C VAL A 61 10.12 -5.12 -16.79
N ILE A 62 9.18 -4.72 -15.95
CA ILE A 62 8.21 -5.61 -15.31
C ILE A 62 6.81 -5.23 -15.82
N ILE A 63 5.99 -6.20 -16.20
CA ILE A 63 4.59 -5.99 -16.57
C ILE A 63 3.71 -6.55 -15.45
N LEU A 64 2.94 -5.68 -14.81
CA LEU A 64 1.97 -6.01 -13.76
C LEU A 64 0.55 -5.65 -14.23
N SER A 65 0.07 -6.32 -15.27
CA SER A 65 -1.34 -6.32 -15.64
C SER A 65 -2.13 -7.30 -14.76
N ASP A 66 -3.44 -7.15 -14.71
CA ASP A 66 -4.33 -8.03 -13.94
C ASP A 66 -4.15 -9.51 -14.30
N PHE A 67 -4.60 -10.40 -13.43
CA PHE A 67 -4.47 -11.86 -13.61
C PHE A 67 -5.70 -12.48 -14.27
N ASP A 68 -6.69 -11.67 -14.64
CA ASP A 68 -7.85 -12.11 -15.42
C ASP A 68 -7.52 -12.30 -16.90
N GLU A 69 -8.50 -12.70 -17.70
CA GLU A 69 -8.30 -13.00 -19.12
C GLU A 69 -7.88 -11.76 -19.93
N GLU A 70 -8.41 -10.58 -19.59
CA GLU A 70 -8.06 -9.33 -20.26
C GLU A 70 -6.62 -8.93 -19.93
N GLY A 71 -6.25 -8.94 -18.66
CA GLY A 71 -4.89 -8.65 -18.21
C GLY A 71 -3.84 -9.63 -18.77
N LYS A 72 -4.19 -10.88 -18.95
CA LYS A 72 -3.33 -11.86 -19.63
C LYS A 72 -3.10 -11.52 -21.10
N LYS A 73 -4.13 -11.06 -21.81
CA LYS A 73 -4.03 -10.62 -23.20
C LYS A 73 -3.12 -9.38 -23.33
N ILE A 74 -3.30 -8.41 -22.43
CA ILE A 74 -2.45 -7.20 -22.38
C ILE A 74 -0.99 -7.60 -22.10
N PHE A 75 -0.76 -8.48 -21.13
CA PHE A 75 0.56 -9.02 -20.83
C PHE A 75 1.22 -9.66 -22.05
N ALA A 76 0.51 -10.53 -22.76
CA ALA A 76 1.05 -11.21 -23.92
C ALA A 76 1.44 -10.25 -25.04
N LYS A 77 0.58 -9.28 -25.37
CA LYS A 77 0.85 -8.26 -26.39
C LYS A 77 2.04 -7.38 -26.05
N LEU A 78 2.09 -6.88 -24.82
CA LEU A 78 3.23 -6.06 -24.36
C LEU A 78 4.53 -6.86 -24.33
N ARG A 79 4.49 -8.08 -23.84
CA ARG A 79 5.66 -8.95 -23.82
C ARG A 79 6.21 -9.22 -25.23
N GLU A 80 5.35 -9.47 -26.19
CA GLU A 80 5.73 -9.66 -27.59
C GLU A 80 6.38 -8.38 -28.16
N LEU A 81 5.74 -7.21 -28.00
CA LEU A 81 6.25 -5.92 -28.45
C LEU A 81 7.62 -5.60 -27.84
N LEU A 82 7.77 -5.73 -26.53
CA LEU A 82 9.02 -5.43 -25.83
C LEU A 82 10.12 -6.41 -26.19
N SER A 83 9.81 -7.70 -26.30
CA SER A 83 10.79 -8.72 -26.66
C SER A 83 11.30 -8.58 -28.11
N SER A 84 10.45 -8.16 -29.05
CA SER A 84 10.85 -7.86 -30.43
C SER A 84 11.86 -6.72 -30.51
N HIS A 85 11.84 -5.81 -29.55
CA HIS A 85 12.81 -4.71 -29.41
C HIS A 85 13.94 -5.01 -28.41
N ARG A 86 14.16 -6.26 -28.07
CA ARG A 86 15.23 -6.72 -27.18
C ARG A 86 15.17 -6.18 -25.74
N ILE A 87 13.99 -5.75 -25.29
CA ILE A 87 13.76 -5.37 -23.90
C ILE A 87 13.34 -6.63 -23.12
N LYS A 88 14.09 -6.95 -22.07
CA LYS A 88 13.81 -8.13 -21.23
C LYS A 88 12.60 -7.89 -20.34
N VAL A 89 11.64 -8.82 -20.33
CA VAL A 89 10.49 -8.78 -19.43
C VAL A 89 10.73 -9.69 -18.23
N HIS A 90 10.78 -9.11 -17.04
CA HIS A 90 10.88 -9.86 -15.78
C HIS A 90 9.50 -10.34 -15.33
N THR A 91 9.32 -11.64 -15.19
CA THR A 91 8.07 -12.26 -14.75
C THR A 91 8.07 -12.64 -13.28
N PHE A 92 9.24 -12.62 -12.62
CA PHE A 92 9.39 -13.05 -11.24
C PHE A 92 8.45 -12.32 -10.27
N LEU A 93 8.46 -10.99 -10.27
CA LEU A 93 7.63 -10.20 -9.35
C LEU A 93 6.14 -10.43 -9.59
N ARG A 94 5.70 -10.53 -10.87
CA ARG A 94 4.32 -10.85 -11.22
C ARG A 94 3.89 -12.20 -10.64
N ASN A 95 4.70 -13.22 -10.82
CA ASN A 95 4.43 -14.56 -10.32
C ASN A 95 4.43 -14.59 -8.78
N LYS A 96 5.36 -13.88 -8.16
CA LYS A 96 5.44 -13.77 -6.70
C LYS A 96 4.19 -13.12 -6.12
N ILE A 97 3.76 -11.97 -6.65
CA ILE A 97 2.53 -11.29 -6.22
C ILE A 97 1.32 -12.22 -6.35
N LYS A 98 1.17 -12.87 -7.49
CA LYS A 98 0.07 -13.81 -7.75
C LYS A 98 0.04 -14.97 -6.74
N SER A 99 1.18 -15.61 -6.52
CA SER A 99 1.26 -16.78 -5.63
C SER A 99 1.12 -16.42 -4.16
N THR A 100 1.68 -15.27 -3.74
CA THR A 100 1.71 -14.84 -2.34
C THR A 100 0.37 -14.23 -1.92
N LEU A 101 -0.19 -13.31 -2.71
CA LEU A 101 -1.41 -12.57 -2.34
C LEU A 101 -2.70 -13.23 -2.85
N LYS A 102 -2.61 -14.14 -3.84
CA LYS A 102 -3.76 -14.84 -4.45
C LYS A 102 -4.86 -13.91 -4.96
N ILE A 103 -4.48 -12.72 -5.42
CA ILE A 103 -5.37 -11.71 -5.99
C ILE A 103 -5.64 -11.95 -7.47
N LYS A 104 -6.74 -11.41 -7.99
CA LYS A 104 -7.09 -11.40 -9.42
C LYS A 104 -6.72 -10.07 -10.09
N LYS A 105 -6.83 -8.98 -9.35
CA LYS A 105 -6.51 -7.62 -9.82
C LYS A 105 -5.42 -6.99 -8.96
N ILE A 106 -4.54 -6.22 -9.60
CA ILE A 106 -3.45 -5.52 -8.90
C ILE A 106 -3.99 -4.48 -7.92
N GLU A 107 -5.08 -3.79 -8.27
CA GLU A 107 -5.73 -2.80 -7.40
C GLU A 107 -6.19 -3.36 -6.03
N GLU A 108 -6.41 -4.68 -5.92
CA GLU A 108 -6.80 -5.32 -4.66
C GLU A 108 -5.75 -5.16 -3.56
N ILE A 109 -4.49 -4.94 -3.93
CA ILE A 109 -3.40 -4.66 -2.99
C ILE A 109 -3.71 -3.43 -2.13
N ASN A 110 -4.40 -2.41 -2.68
CA ASN A 110 -4.82 -1.23 -1.92
C ASN A 110 -5.69 -1.60 -0.72
N SER A 111 -6.64 -2.51 -0.92
CA SER A 111 -7.53 -2.99 0.13
C SER A 111 -6.80 -3.83 1.17
N LEU A 112 -5.85 -4.67 0.73
CA LEU A 112 -5.02 -5.48 1.62
C LEU A 112 -4.14 -4.61 2.52
N ILE A 113 -3.51 -3.57 1.97
CA ILE A 113 -2.67 -2.64 2.75
C ILE A 113 -3.54 -1.86 3.73
N LYS A 114 -4.69 -1.34 3.29
CA LYS A 114 -5.63 -0.64 4.18
C LYS A 114 -6.08 -1.53 5.34
N PHE A 115 -6.43 -2.78 5.07
CA PHE A 115 -6.79 -3.73 6.11
C PHE A 115 -5.68 -3.94 7.15
N MET A 116 -4.43 -4.00 6.70
CA MET A 116 -3.27 -4.09 7.59
C MET A 116 -3.10 -2.85 8.46
N GLU A 117 -3.28 -1.66 7.89
CA GLU A 117 -3.21 -0.39 8.61
C GLU A 117 -4.31 -0.32 9.67
N ASP A 118 -5.54 -0.65 9.31
CA ASP A 118 -6.69 -0.64 10.23
C ASP A 118 -6.50 -1.66 11.38
N ASP A 119 -5.97 -2.86 11.12
CA ASP A 119 -5.67 -3.87 12.14
C ASP A 119 -4.53 -3.42 13.07
N TYR A 120 -3.52 -2.75 12.54
CA TYR A 120 -2.40 -2.22 13.32
C TYR A 120 -2.87 -1.05 14.21
N TYR A 121 -3.58 -0.07 13.65
CA TYR A 121 -4.10 1.08 14.40
C TYR A 121 -5.21 0.67 15.37
N GLY A 122 -6.06 -0.28 15.01
CA GLY A 122 -7.09 -0.83 15.90
C GLY A 122 -6.51 -1.49 17.14
N LYS A 123 -5.42 -2.24 17.01
CA LYS A 123 -4.71 -2.86 18.14
C LYS A 123 -3.96 -1.85 19.01
N THR A 124 -3.29 -0.87 18.39
CA THR A 124 -2.58 0.19 19.13
C THR A 124 -3.56 1.16 19.81
N CYS A 125 -4.65 1.56 19.17
CA CYS A 125 -5.68 2.40 19.76
C CYS A 125 -6.32 1.71 20.98
N SER A 126 -6.61 0.42 20.90
CA SER A 126 -7.13 -0.37 22.04
C SER A 126 -6.15 -0.42 23.23
N ILE A 127 -4.84 -0.43 22.98
CA ILE A 127 -3.81 -0.41 24.04
C ILE A 127 -3.73 1.01 24.64
N TYR A 128 -3.70 2.05 23.82
CA TYR A 128 -3.69 3.45 24.30
C TYR A 128 -4.97 3.80 25.05
N ASP A 129 -6.14 3.37 24.61
CA ASP A 129 -7.40 3.57 25.31
C ASP A 129 -7.43 2.85 26.68
N LYS A 130 -6.87 1.66 26.78
CA LYS A 130 -6.74 0.94 28.07
C LYS A 130 -5.78 1.63 29.02
N ILE A 131 -4.69 2.20 28.52
CA ILE A 131 -3.71 2.93 29.34
C ILE A 131 -4.26 4.31 29.71
N PHE A 132 -4.84 5.07 28.78
CA PHE A 132 -5.36 6.42 29.03
C PHE A 132 -6.64 6.43 29.86
N ASN A 133 -7.56 5.48 29.68
CA ASN A 133 -8.75 5.38 30.51
C ASN A 133 -8.44 4.95 31.96
N ARG A 134 -7.40 4.15 32.19
CA ARG A 134 -6.91 3.92 33.55
C ARG A 134 -6.38 5.19 34.20
N SER A 135 -5.69 6.05 33.47
CA SER A 135 -5.17 7.32 33.99
C SER A 135 -6.27 8.34 34.26
N ARG A 136 -7.34 8.39 33.45
CA ARG A 136 -8.51 9.27 33.69
C ARG A 136 -9.32 8.86 34.90
N VAL A 137 -9.42 7.58 35.20
CA VAL A 137 -10.11 7.12 36.42
C VAL A 137 -9.32 7.50 37.68
N PHE A 138 -7.98 7.54 37.62
CA PHE A 138 -7.14 7.97 38.75
C PHE A 138 -7.25 9.48 39.04
N LEU A 139 -7.33 10.31 37.99
CA LEU A 139 -7.43 11.77 38.13
C LEU A 139 -8.81 12.27 38.60
N ARG A 140 -9.88 11.47 38.51
CA ARG A 140 -11.22 11.81 39.00
C ARG A 140 -11.45 11.55 40.49
N ARG A 141 -10.55 10.85 41.18
CA ARG A 141 -10.68 10.54 42.61
C ARG A 141 -10.16 11.61 43.54
N ASP A 142 -9.34 12.56 43.10
CA ASP A 142 -8.73 13.60 43.95
C ASP A 142 -9.33 14.99 43.81
N GLY A 143 -10.43 15.14 43.04
CA GLY A 143 -11.08 16.43 42.78
C GLY A 143 -12.42 16.61 43.46
N GLY A 144 -12.51 16.44 44.77
CA GLY A 144 -13.81 16.64 45.38
C GLY A 144 -13.79 16.81 46.88
N LYS A 145 -13.40 17.98 47.38
CA LYS A 145 -13.94 18.62 48.62
C LYS A 145 -13.19 19.87 48.93
N THR A 146 -13.50 20.98 48.28
CA THR A 146 -13.31 22.31 48.89
C THR A 146 -14.60 22.72 49.56
N ARG A 147 -14.62 22.59 50.88
CA ARG A 147 -15.62 23.20 51.75
C ARG A 147 -15.49 24.72 51.62
N ARG A 148 -16.54 25.37 51.11
CA ARG A 148 -16.73 26.82 51.22
C ARG A 148 -17.08 27.13 52.66
N ASN A 149 -16.13 27.69 53.39
CA ASN A 149 -16.39 28.33 54.68
C ASN A 149 -16.97 29.75 54.42
N ARG A 150 -18.26 29.94 54.62
CA ARG A 150 -18.89 31.26 54.64
C ARG A 150 -18.64 31.83 56.03
N GLY A 151 -17.64 32.67 56.16
CA GLY A 151 -17.45 33.53 57.31
C GLY A 151 -18.41 34.74 57.24
N ASN A 152 -19.31 34.82 58.13
CA ASN A 152 -20.18 35.94 58.39
C ASN A 152 -19.33 37.06 59.06
N ILE A 153 -19.18 38.19 58.38
CA ILE A 153 -18.67 39.39 59.03
C ILE A 153 -19.82 40.38 59.10
N ARG A 154 -20.35 40.57 60.33
CA ARG A 154 -21.25 41.67 60.65
C ARG A 154 -20.36 42.92 60.84
N ALA A 155 -20.72 44.00 60.11
CA ALA A 155 -20.21 45.33 60.34
C ALA A 155 -21.08 46.02 61.40
N ASN A 156 -20.39 46.68 62.32
CA ASN A 156 -20.89 47.82 63.08
C ASN A 156 -20.32 49.10 62.48
#